data_16be8b4f4c3fe84bdf7d6d79ccce4b54
#
_entry.id   16be8b4f4c3fe84bdf7d6d79ccce4b54
#
_cell.length_a   1.000
_cell.length_b   1.000
_cell.length_c   1.000
_cell.angle_alpha   90.00
_cell.angle_beta   90.00
_cell.angle_gamma   90.00
#
_symmetry.space_group_name_H-M   'P 1'
#
loop_
_entity.id
_entity.type
_entity.pdbx_description
1 polymer ?
#
loop_
_entity_poly.entity_id
_entity_poly.type
_entity_poly.pdbx_seq_one_letter_code
_entity_poly.pdbx_strand_id
1 'polypeptide(L)'
;MKDYEQLVLEHFPEIDKAQCVSYPPGQNPAAVNLMVFSRMEDSRYFLSSPWKLAEIQHLIRRYVSPFVQLKVVNPSYQRVEVRCKVVLWDKVKDEARTLRQLTQIVWNYLAPWQRKSDLPTFRQSYSYKEMHARLANHEDVMRLSLLEVNGKSLPHVDYNTEDILIKGDMPWSILLPDIKKIETLSPHDGIEEAEIGGNFIIG
;
A
#
# COMPACT_ATOMS: atom_id res chain seq x y z
N MET A 1 21.17 4.69 -15.85
CA MET A 1 19.94 3.93 -15.52
C MET A 1 18.75 4.38 -16.37
N LYS A 2 18.53 5.67 -16.56
CA LYS A 2 17.45 6.17 -17.45
C LYS A 2 17.55 5.67 -18.89
N ASP A 3 18.74 5.42 -19.38
CA ASP A 3 18.98 4.93 -20.73
C ASP A 3 18.40 3.53 -20.97
N TYR A 4 18.44 2.65 -19.97
CA TYR A 4 17.85 1.31 -20.07
C TYR A 4 16.33 1.34 -20.03
N GLU A 5 15.76 2.23 -19.21
CA GLU A 5 14.30 2.45 -19.13
C GLU A 5 13.78 2.94 -20.49
N GLN A 6 14.44 3.94 -21.07
CA GLN A 6 14.07 4.49 -22.36
C GLN A 6 14.24 3.47 -23.49
N LEU A 7 15.34 2.71 -23.50
CA LEU A 7 15.59 1.67 -24.49
C LEU A 7 14.47 0.61 -24.53
N VAL A 8 13.95 0.22 -23.36
CA VAL A 8 12.83 -0.71 -23.31
C VAL A 8 11.56 -0.10 -23.90
N LEU A 9 11.23 1.13 -23.51
CA LEU A 9 10.02 1.81 -24.00
C LEU A 9 10.06 2.07 -25.50
N GLU A 10 11.24 2.28 -26.10
CA GLU A 10 11.41 2.48 -27.53
C GLU A 10 11.25 1.18 -28.34
N HIS A 11 11.66 0.04 -27.77
CA HIS A 11 11.67 -1.24 -28.49
C HIS A 11 10.42 -2.10 -28.20
N PHE A 12 9.74 -1.84 -27.10
CA PHE A 12 8.56 -2.60 -26.64
C PHE A 12 7.39 -1.68 -26.37
N PRO A 13 6.61 -1.29 -27.38
CA PRO A 13 5.50 -0.35 -27.23
C PRO A 13 4.36 -0.87 -26.34
N GLU A 14 4.31 -2.19 -26.09
CA GLU A 14 3.39 -2.82 -25.13
C GLU A 14 3.78 -2.63 -23.66
N ILE A 15 4.97 -2.09 -23.38
CA ILE A 15 5.41 -1.77 -22.05
C ILE A 15 5.04 -0.33 -21.73
N ASP A 16 4.15 -0.13 -20.77
CA ASP A 16 3.68 1.19 -20.35
C ASP A 16 4.73 1.97 -19.55
N LYS A 17 5.56 1.24 -18.78
CA LYS A 17 6.61 1.82 -17.94
C LYS A 17 7.73 0.83 -17.69
N ALA A 18 8.94 1.33 -17.68
CA ALA A 18 10.13 0.63 -17.21
C ALA A 18 10.80 1.46 -16.11
N GLN A 19 11.30 0.82 -15.08
CA GLN A 19 11.97 1.49 -13.97
C GLN A 19 13.11 0.65 -13.39
N CYS A 20 14.29 1.23 -13.31
CA CYS A 20 15.45 0.62 -12.67
C CYS A 20 15.39 0.84 -11.16
N VAL A 21 15.49 -0.23 -10.38
CA VAL A 21 15.53 -0.18 -8.92
C VAL A 21 16.74 -0.96 -8.41
N SER A 22 17.55 -0.30 -7.62
CA SER A 22 18.72 -0.90 -6.99
C SER A 22 18.31 -1.67 -5.73
N TYR A 23 19.11 -2.66 -5.35
CA TYR A 23 18.97 -3.33 -4.06
C TYR A 23 19.29 -2.36 -2.90
N PRO A 24 18.75 -2.62 -1.72
CA PRO A 24 19.11 -1.85 -0.53
C PRO A 24 20.62 -1.85 -0.31
N PRO A 25 21.17 -0.79 0.31
CA PRO A 25 22.58 -0.72 0.67
C PRO A 25 23.02 -1.98 1.42
N GLY A 26 24.14 -2.57 1.02
CA GLY A 26 24.69 -3.78 1.65
C GLY A 26 24.27 -5.12 1.06
N GLN A 27 23.32 -5.18 0.12
CA GLN A 27 22.85 -6.45 -0.46
C GLN A 27 23.46 -6.71 -1.83
N ASN A 28 23.99 -6.17 -2.61
CA ASN A 28 24.62 -6.40 -3.91
C ASN A 28 24.69 -5.11 -4.75
N PRO A 29 25.73 -4.33 -4.58
CA PRO A 29 25.82 -3.00 -5.20
C PRO A 29 25.87 -3.03 -6.74
N ALA A 30 26.24 -4.16 -7.33
CA ALA A 30 26.31 -4.34 -8.77
C ALA A 30 25.00 -4.84 -9.41
N ALA A 31 23.99 -5.19 -8.58
CA ALA A 31 22.73 -5.72 -9.06
C ALA A 31 21.68 -4.63 -9.23
N VAL A 32 21.01 -4.61 -10.36
CA VAL A 32 19.92 -3.69 -10.69
C VAL A 32 18.74 -4.51 -11.21
N ASN A 33 17.56 -4.27 -10.66
CA ASN A 33 16.34 -4.79 -11.23
C ASN A 33 15.72 -3.75 -12.16
N LEU A 34 15.52 -4.13 -13.41
CA LEU A 34 14.71 -3.37 -14.35
C LEU A 34 13.30 -3.93 -14.31
N MET A 35 12.41 -3.20 -13.66
CA MET A 35 11.02 -3.56 -13.61
C MET A 35 10.27 -3.03 -14.79
N VAL A 36 9.42 -3.87 -15.35
CA VAL A 36 8.58 -3.54 -16.49
C VAL A 36 7.11 -3.68 -16.11
N PHE A 37 6.32 -2.72 -16.57
CA PHE A 37 4.89 -2.63 -16.34
C PHE A 37 4.20 -2.74 -17.69
N SER A 38 3.50 -3.84 -17.91
CA SER A 38 2.68 -4.07 -19.08
C SER A 38 1.24 -4.27 -18.64
N ARG A 39 0.33 -3.48 -19.17
CA ARG A 39 -1.10 -3.62 -18.87
C ARG A 39 -1.66 -4.79 -19.68
N MET A 40 -2.19 -5.78 -19.00
CA MET A 40 -3.01 -6.81 -19.63
C MET A 40 -4.45 -6.29 -19.72
N GLU A 41 -5.11 -6.46 -20.84
CA GLU A 41 -6.43 -5.88 -21.14
C GLU A 41 -7.50 -6.15 -20.06
N ASP A 42 -7.46 -7.32 -19.42
CA ASP A 42 -8.41 -7.70 -18.36
C ASP A 42 -7.82 -7.80 -16.96
N SER A 43 -6.60 -7.33 -16.76
CA SER A 43 -5.91 -7.47 -15.47
C SER A 43 -5.85 -6.15 -14.69
N ARG A 44 -6.07 -6.27 -13.38
CA ARG A 44 -5.79 -5.18 -12.42
C ARG A 44 -4.30 -5.05 -12.08
N TYR A 45 -3.47 -5.93 -12.63
CA TYR A 45 -2.04 -6.01 -12.37
C TYR A 45 -1.26 -5.70 -13.63
N PHE A 46 -0.11 -5.08 -13.47
CA PHE A 46 0.83 -4.82 -14.55
C PHE A 46 1.88 -5.93 -14.56
N LEU A 47 1.63 -6.95 -15.35
CA LEU A 47 2.49 -8.13 -15.42
C LEU A 47 2.84 -8.45 -16.88
N SER A 48 4.10 -8.72 -17.12
CA SER A 48 4.58 -9.24 -18.40
C SER A 48 4.75 -10.76 -18.32
N SER A 49 4.55 -11.45 -19.43
CA SER A 49 4.80 -12.88 -19.51
C SER A 49 6.29 -13.20 -19.32
N PRO A 50 6.64 -14.41 -18.82
CA PRO A 50 8.04 -14.81 -18.68
C PRO A 50 8.83 -14.73 -19.99
N TRP A 51 8.17 -15.04 -21.10
CA TRP A 51 8.76 -14.91 -22.45
C TRP A 51 9.13 -13.46 -22.75
N LYS A 52 8.23 -12.52 -22.50
CA LYS A 52 8.48 -11.09 -22.74
C LYS A 52 9.62 -10.57 -21.85
N LEU A 53 9.67 -10.97 -20.60
CA LEU A 53 10.79 -10.63 -19.71
C LEU A 53 12.13 -11.14 -20.25
N ALA A 54 12.16 -12.36 -20.78
CA ALA A 54 13.37 -12.93 -21.37
C ALA A 54 13.79 -12.19 -22.66
N GLU A 55 12.85 -11.79 -23.50
CA GLU A 55 13.09 -11.02 -24.71
C GLU A 55 13.71 -9.65 -24.37
N ILE A 56 13.11 -8.93 -23.42
CA ILE A 56 13.65 -7.65 -22.93
C ILE A 56 15.04 -7.85 -22.32
N GLN A 57 15.22 -8.88 -21.50
CA GLN A 57 16.51 -9.22 -20.91
C GLN A 57 17.58 -9.46 -21.96
N HIS A 58 17.23 -10.14 -23.04
CA HIS A 58 18.16 -10.42 -24.15
C HIS A 58 18.58 -9.14 -24.89
N LEU A 59 17.63 -8.24 -25.16
CA LEU A 59 17.93 -6.94 -25.76
C LEU A 59 18.86 -6.13 -24.86
N ILE A 60 18.49 -5.96 -23.60
CA ILE A 60 19.23 -5.09 -22.68
C ILE A 60 20.66 -5.58 -22.42
N ARG A 61 20.91 -6.88 -22.39
CA ARG A 61 22.24 -7.46 -22.20
C ARG A 61 23.30 -6.95 -23.21
N ARG A 62 22.89 -6.51 -24.39
CA ARG A 62 23.80 -5.96 -25.40
C ARG A 62 24.35 -4.58 -25.04
N TYR A 63 23.66 -3.87 -24.14
CA TYR A 63 23.96 -2.49 -23.77
C TYR A 63 24.45 -2.36 -22.31
N VAL A 64 24.34 -3.42 -21.53
CA VAL A 64 24.75 -3.43 -20.12
C VAL A 64 26.24 -3.78 -20.02
N SER A 65 26.96 -3.03 -19.18
CA SER A 65 28.34 -3.36 -18.85
C SER A 65 28.46 -4.77 -18.26
N PRO A 66 29.51 -5.53 -18.60
CA PRO A 66 29.75 -6.88 -18.05
C PRO A 66 29.80 -6.93 -16.51
N PHE A 67 30.09 -5.80 -15.88
CA PHE A 67 30.19 -5.68 -14.42
C PHE A 67 28.85 -5.41 -13.72
N VAL A 68 27.78 -5.16 -14.47
CA VAL A 68 26.44 -4.89 -13.93
C VAL A 68 25.56 -6.13 -14.08
N GLN A 69 25.02 -6.60 -12.96
CA GLN A 69 24.05 -7.68 -12.96
C GLN A 69 22.63 -7.09 -13.10
N LEU A 70 22.19 -6.87 -14.33
CA LEU A 70 20.85 -6.37 -14.60
C LEU A 70 19.88 -7.52 -14.80
N LYS A 71 18.74 -7.49 -14.10
CA LYS A 71 17.67 -8.47 -14.16
C LYS A 71 16.37 -7.79 -14.54
N VAL A 72 15.69 -8.29 -15.56
CA VAL A 72 14.35 -7.80 -15.94
C VAL A 72 13.31 -8.60 -15.16
N VAL A 73 12.44 -7.91 -14.45
CA VAL A 73 11.46 -8.53 -13.55
C VAL A 73 10.10 -7.84 -13.61
N ASN A 74 9.06 -8.56 -13.26
CA ASN A 74 7.78 -7.99 -12.97
C ASN A 74 7.78 -7.27 -11.59
N PRO A 75 6.87 -6.30 -11.37
CA PRO A 75 6.64 -5.76 -10.03
C PRO A 75 6.19 -6.85 -9.06
N SER A 76 6.61 -6.71 -7.80
CA SER A 76 6.16 -7.58 -6.71
C SER A 76 4.98 -6.96 -6.00
N TYR A 77 3.84 -7.63 -6.02
CA TYR A 77 2.64 -7.18 -5.32
C TYR A 77 2.56 -7.79 -3.94
N GLN A 78 2.43 -6.94 -2.92
CA GLN A 78 2.33 -7.36 -1.54
C GLN A 78 1.00 -6.90 -0.93
N ARG A 79 0.26 -7.83 -0.33
CA ARG A 79 -1.00 -7.54 0.33
C ARG A 79 -0.75 -6.86 1.67
N VAL A 80 -1.56 -5.84 1.96
CA VAL A 80 -1.62 -5.14 3.24
C VAL A 80 -2.98 -5.40 3.84
N GLU A 81 -3.02 -6.19 4.89
CA GLU A 81 -4.27 -6.46 5.62
C GLU A 81 -4.70 -5.21 6.38
N VAL A 82 -5.95 -4.81 6.19
CA VAL A 82 -6.54 -3.67 6.90
C VAL A 82 -7.83 -4.12 7.57
N ARG A 83 -7.93 -3.85 8.87
CA ARG A 83 -9.15 -4.00 9.66
C ARG A 83 -9.46 -2.67 10.32
N CYS A 84 -10.72 -2.31 10.34
CA CYS A 84 -11.14 -1.02 10.87
C CYS A 84 -12.47 -1.16 11.59
N LYS A 85 -12.59 -0.50 12.76
CA LYS A 85 -13.85 -0.37 13.50
C LYS A 85 -14.14 1.10 13.69
N VAL A 86 -15.33 1.52 13.30
CA VAL A 86 -15.77 2.91 13.35
C VAL A 86 -17.08 3.05 14.09
N VAL A 87 -17.23 4.16 14.78
CA VAL A 87 -18.51 4.63 15.30
C VAL A 87 -18.98 5.73 14.37
N LEU A 88 -20.17 5.59 13.82
CA LEU A 88 -20.78 6.57 12.94
C LEU A 88 -21.65 7.54 13.74
N TRP A 89 -21.90 8.73 13.18
CA TRP A 89 -22.86 9.66 13.72
C TRP A 89 -24.29 9.10 13.58
N ASP A 90 -25.16 9.31 14.56
CA ASP A 90 -26.58 8.85 14.58
C ASP A 90 -27.39 9.37 13.38
N LYS A 91 -26.96 10.46 12.75
CA LYS A 91 -27.58 11.03 11.55
C LYS A 91 -27.35 10.21 10.29
N VAL A 92 -26.43 9.25 10.30
CA VAL A 92 -26.09 8.42 9.14
C VAL A 92 -27.17 7.38 8.91
N LYS A 93 -27.88 7.50 7.79
CA LYS A 93 -28.98 6.59 7.43
C LYS A 93 -28.52 5.40 6.57
N ASP A 94 -27.44 5.55 5.83
CA ASP A 94 -26.90 4.53 4.93
C ASP A 94 -25.46 4.15 5.32
N GLU A 95 -25.36 3.31 6.33
CA GLU A 95 -24.08 2.77 6.79
C GLU A 95 -23.31 2.05 5.70
N ALA A 96 -24.02 1.30 4.85
CA ALA A 96 -23.37 0.55 3.76
C ALA A 96 -22.69 1.48 2.75
N ARG A 97 -23.25 2.66 2.50
CA ARG A 97 -22.63 3.69 1.67
C ARG A 97 -21.36 4.21 2.33
N THR A 98 -21.43 4.55 3.62
CA THR A 98 -20.29 5.06 4.38
C THR A 98 -19.16 4.02 4.42
N LEU A 99 -19.46 2.74 4.70
CA LEU A 99 -18.45 1.68 4.67
C LEU A 99 -17.77 1.53 3.30
N ARG A 100 -18.53 1.66 2.21
CA ARG A 100 -17.95 1.67 0.85
C ARG A 100 -17.03 2.88 0.63
N GLN A 101 -17.39 4.06 1.16
CA GLN A 101 -16.55 5.25 1.06
C GLN A 101 -15.26 5.10 1.87
N LEU A 102 -15.33 4.55 3.08
CA LEU A 102 -14.13 4.25 3.90
C LEU A 102 -13.23 3.22 3.22
N THR A 103 -13.82 2.16 2.68
CA THR A 103 -13.10 1.18 1.84
C THR A 103 -12.36 1.88 0.71
N GLN A 104 -13.03 2.82 0.06
CA GLN A 104 -12.49 3.62 -1.02
C GLN A 104 -11.30 4.48 -0.60
N ILE A 105 -11.37 5.09 0.60
CA ILE A 105 -10.28 5.90 1.15
C ILE A 105 -9.02 5.03 1.31
N VAL A 106 -9.16 3.82 1.86
CA VAL A 106 -8.04 2.88 2.00
C VAL A 106 -7.44 2.51 0.64
N TRP A 107 -8.28 2.18 -0.35
CA TRP A 107 -7.84 1.88 -1.70
C TRP A 107 -7.12 3.06 -2.36
N ASN A 108 -7.69 4.26 -2.26
CA ASN A 108 -7.08 5.46 -2.84
C ASN A 108 -5.75 5.82 -2.16
N TYR A 109 -5.59 5.46 -0.89
CA TYR A 109 -4.36 5.74 -0.18
C TYR A 109 -3.24 4.77 -0.54
N LEU A 110 -3.51 3.46 -0.52
CA LEU A 110 -2.49 2.42 -0.75
C LEU A 110 -2.28 2.09 -2.24
N ALA A 111 -3.34 2.16 -3.05
CA ALA A 111 -3.30 1.79 -4.47
C ALA A 111 -4.05 2.79 -5.36
N PRO A 112 -3.66 4.07 -5.38
CA PRO A 112 -4.36 5.12 -6.13
C PRO A 112 -4.39 4.86 -7.64
N TRP A 113 -3.40 4.18 -8.17
CA TRP A 113 -3.24 3.84 -9.58
C TRP A 113 -4.33 2.91 -10.11
N GLN A 114 -4.98 2.12 -9.28
CA GLN A 114 -6.04 1.21 -9.75
C GLN A 114 -7.29 1.92 -10.29
N ARG A 115 -7.50 3.18 -9.92
CA ARG A 115 -8.69 3.94 -10.34
C ARG A 115 -8.43 4.96 -11.43
N LYS A 116 -7.25 5.56 -11.40
CA LYS A 116 -6.93 6.70 -12.27
C LYS A 116 -6.28 6.30 -13.59
N SER A 117 -6.16 5.04 -13.89
CA SER A 117 -5.34 4.56 -15.01
C SER A 117 -3.87 5.00 -14.92
N ASP A 118 -3.46 5.48 -13.77
CA ASP A 118 -2.08 5.86 -13.52
C ASP A 118 -1.22 4.60 -13.35
N LEU A 119 0.04 4.70 -13.71
CA LEU A 119 0.98 3.61 -13.49
C LEU A 119 1.40 3.56 -12.03
N PRO A 120 1.60 2.36 -11.44
CA PRO A 120 2.07 2.25 -10.08
C PRO A 120 3.39 2.97 -9.89
N THR A 121 3.53 3.64 -8.75
CA THR A 121 4.78 4.23 -8.31
C THR A 121 5.31 3.46 -7.12
N PHE A 122 6.64 3.26 -7.09
CA PHE A 122 7.27 2.69 -5.91
C PHE A 122 7.34 3.76 -4.83
N ARG A 123 6.52 3.60 -3.82
CA ARG A 123 6.59 4.40 -2.62
C ARG A 123 7.25 3.58 -1.53
N GLN A 124 8.29 4.13 -0.92
CA GLN A 124 9.07 3.41 0.08
C GLN A 124 8.26 3.05 1.32
N SER A 125 7.32 3.92 1.70
CA SER A 125 6.45 3.69 2.87
C SER A 125 5.20 4.57 2.82
N TYR A 126 4.16 4.10 3.50
CA TYR A 126 2.94 4.86 3.79
C TYR A 126 2.82 5.06 5.29
N SER A 127 2.31 6.20 5.71
CA SER A 127 2.11 6.53 7.12
C SER A 127 0.81 5.92 7.64
N TYR A 128 0.88 5.21 8.76
CA TYR A 128 -0.31 4.74 9.47
C TYR A 128 -1.13 5.92 9.99
N LYS A 129 -0.48 6.94 10.55
CA LYS A 129 -1.15 8.14 11.07
C LYS A 129 -1.91 8.89 9.98
N GLU A 130 -1.32 9.01 8.80
CA GLU A 130 -2.00 9.64 7.66
C GLU A 130 -3.24 8.86 7.24
N MET A 131 -3.16 7.52 7.18
CA MET A 131 -4.31 6.68 6.86
C MET A 131 -5.38 6.78 7.94
N HIS A 132 -4.99 6.74 9.22
CA HIS A 132 -5.88 6.96 10.36
C HIS A 132 -6.61 8.30 10.26
N ALA A 133 -5.88 9.39 10.02
CA ALA A 133 -6.44 10.72 9.89
C ALA A 133 -7.43 10.84 8.73
N ARG A 134 -7.13 10.20 7.59
CA ARG A 134 -8.05 10.19 6.43
C ARG A 134 -9.36 9.47 6.70
N LEU A 135 -9.32 8.40 7.50
CA LEU A 135 -10.52 7.65 7.90
C LEU A 135 -11.29 8.40 8.99
N ALA A 136 -10.59 8.91 10.01
CA ALA A 136 -11.19 9.62 11.13
C ALA A 136 -11.86 10.96 10.74
N ASN A 137 -11.33 11.64 9.73
CA ASN A 137 -11.86 12.92 9.23
C ASN A 137 -13.02 12.76 8.22
N HIS A 138 -13.53 11.55 8.02
CA HIS A 138 -14.72 11.37 7.18
C HIS A 138 -15.96 11.95 7.87
N GLU A 139 -16.80 12.68 7.12
CA GLU A 139 -17.95 13.42 7.63
C GLU A 139 -18.98 12.59 8.41
N ASP A 140 -19.08 11.30 8.11
CA ASP A 140 -19.99 10.36 8.74
C ASP A 140 -19.38 9.65 9.95
N VAL A 141 -18.06 9.74 10.14
CA VAL A 141 -17.34 9.07 11.22
C VAL A 141 -17.33 9.96 12.46
N MET A 142 -17.92 9.48 13.54
CA MET A 142 -17.84 10.10 14.86
C MET A 142 -16.50 9.81 15.53
N ARG A 143 -16.09 8.53 15.46
CA ARG A 143 -14.84 8.06 16.07
C ARG A 143 -14.31 6.82 15.34
N LEU A 144 -13.02 6.77 15.13
CA LEU A 144 -12.30 5.58 14.71
C LEU A 144 -11.85 4.81 15.94
N SER A 145 -12.51 3.67 16.22
CA SER A 145 -12.24 2.87 17.43
C SER A 145 -11.04 1.96 17.27
N LEU A 146 -10.83 1.41 16.08
CA LEU A 146 -9.69 0.54 15.77
C LEU A 146 -9.28 0.75 14.34
N LEU A 147 -8.00 0.91 14.11
CA LEU A 147 -7.35 0.67 12.83
C LEU A 147 -6.21 -0.31 13.06
N GLU A 148 -6.26 -1.43 12.37
CA GLU A 148 -5.21 -2.45 12.40
C GLU A 148 -4.67 -2.66 10.99
N VAL A 149 -3.36 -2.61 10.86
CA VAL A 149 -2.67 -2.80 9.58
C VAL A 149 -1.59 -3.86 9.75
N ASN A 150 -1.72 -4.97 9.04
CA ASN A 150 -0.83 -6.14 9.18
C ASN A 150 -0.65 -6.58 10.64
N GLY A 151 -1.75 -6.62 11.41
CA GLY A 151 -1.73 -7.00 12.82
C GLY A 151 -1.16 -5.95 13.77
N LYS A 152 -0.85 -4.74 13.30
CA LYS A 152 -0.34 -3.63 14.12
C LYS A 152 -1.38 -2.53 14.24
N SER A 153 -1.55 -2.00 15.44
CA SER A 153 -2.41 -0.86 15.72
C SER A 153 -1.73 0.10 16.70
N LEU A 154 -2.16 1.34 16.69
CA LEU A 154 -1.78 2.34 17.70
C LEU A 154 -3.01 2.59 18.58
N PRO A 155 -2.93 2.36 19.91
CA PRO A 155 -4.05 2.58 20.82
C PRO A 155 -4.47 4.06 20.91
N HIS A 156 -3.50 4.95 20.80
CA HIS A 156 -3.70 6.40 20.69
C HIS A 156 -2.85 6.95 19.55
N VAL A 157 -3.49 7.76 18.71
CA VAL A 157 -2.82 8.44 17.58
C VAL A 157 -2.79 9.92 17.91
N ASP A 158 -1.68 10.37 18.47
CA ASP A 158 -1.38 11.77 18.72
C ASP A 158 -0.09 12.21 17.99
N TYR A 159 0.27 13.49 18.09
CA TYR A 159 1.45 14.03 17.41
C TYR A 159 2.77 13.44 17.94
N ASN A 160 2.81 13.01 19.19
CA ASN A 160 4.01 12.52 19.85
C ASN A 160 4.22 11.01 19.68
N THR A 161 3.18 10.28 19.27
CA THR A 161 3.28 8.83 19.03
C THR A 161 4.19 8.56 17.83
N GLU A 162 5.07 7.59 17.92
CA GLU A 162 5.87 7.15 16.78
C GLU A 162 4.97 6.55 15.69
N ASP A 163 5.20 6.92 14.42
CA ASP A 163 4.38 6.44 13.31
C ASP A 163 4.74 5.01 12.90
N ILE A 164 3.74 4.21 12.62
CA ILE A 164 3.93 2.91 12.01
C ILE A 164 4.05 3.11 10.49
N LEU A 165 5.22 2.78 9.94
CA LEU A 165 5.43 2.82 8.51
C LEU A 165 4.95 1.51 7.86
N ILE A 166 3.96 1.63 6.98
CA ILE A 166 3.45 0.54 6.15
C ILE A 166 4.34 0.48 4.92
N LYS A 167 5.17 -0.54 4.85
CA LYS A 167 6.14 -0.73 3.75
C LYS A 167 6.12 -2.16 3.24
N GLY A 168 6.55 -2.33 2.01
CA GLY A 168 6.78 -3.64 1.43
C GLY A 168 8.13 -4.22 1.86
N ASP A 169 8.29 -5.53 1.67
CA ASP A 169 9.52 -6.26 2.02
C ASP A 169 10.70 -5.83 1.17
N MET A 170 10.42 -5.38 -0.05
CA MET A 170 11.44 -4.92 -1.00
C MET A 170 11.14 -3.50 -1.46
N PRO A 171 12.16 -2.71 -1.86
CA PRO A 171 11.99 -1.35 -2.37
C PRO A 171 11.09 -1.24 -3.60
N TRP A 172 10.93 -2.35 -4.32
CA TRP A 172 10.09 -2.46 -5.51
C TRP A 172 8.76 -3.16 -5.26
N SER A 173 8.36 -3.35 -4.02
CA SER A 173 7.02 -3.87 -3.70
C SER A 173 5.95 -2.82 -3.97
N ILE A 174 4.88 -3.26 -4.58
CA ILE A 174 3.65 -2.48 -4.77
C ILE A 174 2.64 -2.99 -3.77
N LEU A 175 2.17 -2.11 -2.89
CA LEU A 175 1.22 -2.48 -1.87
C LEU A 175 -0.20 -2.53 -2.43
N LEU A 176 -0.93 -3.57 -2.04
CA LEU A 176 -2.35 -3.77 -2.37
C LEU A 176 -3.14 -3.91 -1.09
N PRO A 177 -4.17 -3.11 -0.87
CA PRO A 177 -5.02 -3.28 0.30
C PRO A 177 -5.81 -4.59 0.21
N ASP A 178 -5.75 -5.37 1.28
CA ASP A 178 -6.56 -6.54 1.54
C ASP A 178 -7.48 -6.22 2.74
N ILE A 179 -8.62 -5.62 2.44
CA ILE A 179 -9.55 -5.15 3.45
C ILE A 179 -10.33 -6.35 3.97
N LYS A 180 -9.94 -6.83 5.13
CA LYS A 180 -10.58 -7.99 5.77
C LYS A 180 -11.95 -7.61 6.32
N LYS A 181 -12.03 -6.49 7.02
CA LYS A 181 -13.28 -6.05 7.63
C LYS A 181 -13.25 -4.56 7.96
N ILE A 182 -14.31 -3.85 7.57
CA ILE A 182 -14.65 -2.54 8.11
C ILE A 182 -16.01 -2.71 8.79
N GLU A 183 -16.08 -2.47 10.09
CA GLU A 183 -17.26 -2.68 10.92
C GLU A 183 -17.70 -1.38 11.56
N THR A 184 -19.01 -1.24 11.69
CA THR A 184 -19.62 -0.23 12.55
C THR A 184 -19.79 -0.80 13.96
N LEU A 185 -19.53 0.03 14.94
CA LEU A 185 -19.83 -0.23 16.34
C LEU A 185 -20.96 0.70 16.79
N SER A 186 -21.81 0.22 17.67
CA SER A 186 -22.77 1.09 18.36
C SER A 186 -22.02 2.12 19.22
N PRO A 187 -22.56 3.34 19.41
CA PRO A 187 -21.92 4.37 20.23
C PRO A 187 -21.56 3.89 21.64
N HIS A 188 -22.28 2.89 22.14
CA HIS A 188 -22.08 2.31 23.47
C HIS A 188 -21.11 1.13 23.52
N ASP A 189 -20.85 0.44 22.41
CA ASP A 189 -20.01 -0.77 22.37
C ASP A 189 -18.49 -0.49 22.44
N GLY A 190 -18.08 0.73 22.57
CA GLY A 190 -16.65 1.10 22.59
C GLY A 190 -16.19 1.74 23.89
N ILE A 191 -17.05 1.80 24.89
CA ILE A 191 -16.68 2.17 26.25
C ILE A 191 -16.46 0.85 26.98
N GLU A 192 -15.22 0.30 26.91
CA GLU A 192 -14.78 -0.57 27.98
C GLU A 192 -14.97 0.23 29.26
N GLU A 193 -15.86 -0.21 30.13
CA GLU A 193 -15.95 0.29 31.50
C GLU A 193 -14.53 0.21 32.06
N ALA A 194 -13.89 1.37 32.20
CA ALA A 194 -12.73 1.46 33.04
C ALA A 194 -13.22 0.95 34.40
N GLU A 195 -12.80 -0.26 34.78
CA GLU A 195 -13.01 -0.74 36.14
C GLU A 195 -12.36 0.30 37.06
N ILE A 196 -13.22 1.19 37.55
CA ILE A 196 -12.85 2.06 38.64
C ILE A 196 -12.76 1.11 39.84
N GLY A 197 -11.57 0.54 40.00
CA GLY A 197 -11.20 -0.19 41.22
C GLY A 197 -11.24 0.76 42.42
N GLY A 198 -12.45 1.04 42.87
CA GLY A 198 -12.71 1.84 44.05
C GLY A 198 -12.54 1.02 45.30
N ASN A 199 -11.33 0.79 45.76
CA ASN A 199 -11.09 0.53 47.18
C ASN A 199 -10.95 1.85 47.92
N PHE A 200 -12.09 2.50 48.21
CA PHE A 200 -12.15 3.50 49.28
C PHE A 200 -12.39 2.75 50.60
N ILE A 201 -11.31 2.48 51.33
CA ILE A 201 -11.39 2.14 52.76
C ILE A 201 -11.48 3.49 53.47
N ILE A 202 -12.70 3.78 54.00
CA ILE A 202 -12.89 4.87 54.96
C ILE A 202 -12.54 4.26 56.31
N GLY A 203 -11.44 4.71 56.89
CA GLY A 203 -11.06 4.48 58.28
C GLY A 203 -11.50 5.64 59.18
#